data_37589f53f5e528ff8036a8da393e59a0
#
_entry.id   37589f53f5e528ff8036a8da393e59a0
#
_cell.length_a   1.000
_cell.length_b   1.000
_cell.length_c   1.000
_cell.angle_alpha   90.00
_cell.angle_beta   90.00
_cell.angle_gamma   90.00
#
_symmetry.space_group_name_H-M   'P 1'
#
loop_
_entity.id
_entity.type
_entity.pdbx_description
1 polymer ?
#
loop_
_entity_poly.entity_id
_entity_poly.type
_entity_poly.pdbx_seq_one_letter_code
_entity_poly.pdbx_strand_id
1 'polypeptide(L)'
;MVMSMKLYELDGCPYCKKVQRKLDELGLDYESVKVPSSHSRRDEVKEVSGQTGVPVLVDEKHGVDGMPESDDIVEYLEETYG
;
A
#
# COMPACT_ATOMS: atom_id res chain seq x y z
N MET A 1 17.37 5.79 -9.13
CA MET A 1 16.30 4.91 -9.58
C MET A 1 14.99 5.39 -8.97
N VAL A 2 13.95 5.54 -9.77
CA VAL A 2 12.65 6.00 -9.27
C VAL A 2 11.81 4.80 -8.87
N MET A 3 11.34 4.79 -7.64
CA MET A 3 10.40 3.77 -7.18
C MET A 3 9.00 4.13 -7.66
N SER A 4 8.38 3.22 -8.41
CA SER A 4 7.04 3.41 -8.94
C SER A 4 5.96 2.88 -8.00
N MET A 5 6.35 2.19 -6.93
CA MET A 5 5.41 1.58 -6.00
C MET A 5 5.54 2.16 -4.60
N LYS A 6 4.40 2.50 -4.00
CA LYS A 6 4.36 3.03 -2.63
C LYS A 6 3.32 2.27 -1.83
N LEU A 7 3.63 2.03 -0.57
CA LEU A 7 2.68 1.43 0.37
C LEU A 7 2.48 2.39 1.54
N TYR A 8 1.26 2.90 1.67
CA TYR A 8 0.87 3.70 2.83
C TYR A 8 0.52 2.75 3.96
N GLU A 9 1.20 2.86 5.08
CA GLU A 9 1.07 1.90 6.16
C GLU A 9 1.21 2.53 7.55
N LEU A 10 0.77 1.79 8.56
CA LEU A 10 0.88 2.18 9.95
C LEU A 10 1.66 1.10 10.69
N ASP A 11 2.58 1.49 11.57
CA ASP A 11 3.35 0.55 12.38
C ASP A 11 2.41 -0.25 13.29
N GLY A 12 2.63 -1.56 13.36
CA GLY A 12 1.82 -2.45 14.17
C GLY A 12 0.50 -2.87 13.56
N CYS A 13 0.21 -2.43 12.35
CA CYS A 13 -1.02 -2.81 11.63
C CYS A 13 -0.86 -4.23 11.05
N PRO A 14 -1.68 -5.20 11.48
CA PRO A 14 -1.58 -6.58 10.96
C PRO A 14 -1.91 -6.68 9.47
N TYR A 15 -2.81 -5.86 8.98
CA TYR A 15 -3.17 -5.84 7.57
C TYR A 15 -2.04 -5.29 6.70
N CYS A 16 -1.32 -4.30 7.21
CA CYS A 16 -0.14 -3.76 6.52
C CYS A 16 0.96 -4.82 6.44
N LYS A 17 1.16 -5.59 7.49
CA LYS A 17 2.16 -6.67 7.52
C LYS A 17 1.84 -7.75 6.49
N LYS A 18 0.58 -8.05 6.27
CA LYS A 18 0.14 -9.02 5.27
C LYS A 18 0.59 -8.60 3.87
N VAL A 19 0.43 -7.32 3.55
CA VAL A 19 0.86 -6.76 2.27
C VAL A 19 2.39 -6.75 2.17
N GLN A 20 3.08 -6.36 3.24
CA GLN A 20 4.54 -6.36 3.28
C GLN A 20 5.11 -7.74 3.02
N ARG A 21 4.52 -8.78 3.61
CA ARG A 21 4.95 -10.16 3.37
C ARG A 21 4.82 -10.55 1.92
N LYS A 22 3.72 -10.15 1.28
CA LYS A 22 3.50 -10.46 -0.13
C LYS A 22 4.53 -9.75 -1.00
N LEU A 23 4.83 -8.49 -0.71
CA LEU A 23 5.85 -7.74 -1.43
C LEU A 23 7.22 -8.38 -1.28
N ASP A 24 7.58 -8.82 -0.07
CA ASP A 24 8.84 -9.49 0.19
C ASP A 24 8.91 -10.85 -0.52
N GLU A 25 7.82 -11.61 -0.47
CA GLU A 25 7.73 -12.92 -1.12
C GLU A 25 7.96 -12.82 -2.63
N LEU A 26 7.45 -11.76 -3.25
CA LEU A 26 7.59 -11.53 -4.68
C LEU A 26 8.87 -10.79 -5.05
N GLY A 27 9.68 -10.40 -4.05
CA GLY A 27 10.93 -9.69 -4.28
C GLY A 27 10.75 -8.29 -4.85
N LEU A 28 9.66 -7.63 -4.50
CA LEU A 28 9.33 -6.30 -5.02
C LEU A 28 9.86 -5.19 -4.11
N ASP A 29 10.45 -4.16 -4.75
CA ASP A 29 10.86 -2.96 -4.04
C ASP A 29 9.70 -1.97 -4.00
N TYR A 30 9.55 -1.29 -2.88
CA TYR A 30 8.51 -0.27 -2.71
C TYR A 30 8.95 0.76 -1.67
N GLU A 31 8.34 1.94 -1.76
CA GLU A 31 8.55 2.99 -0.77
C GLU A 31 7.49 2.84 0.33
N SER A 32 7.94 2.73 1.57
CA SER A 32 7.05 2.69 2.71
C SER A 32 6.74 4.11 3.18
N VAL A 33 5.47 4.47 3.21
CA VAL A 33 5.03 5.78 3.67
C VAL A 33 4.21 5.59 4.95
N LYS A 34 4.80 5.96 6.08
CA LYS A 34 4.13 5.84 7.38
C LYS A 34 3.09 6.92 7.54
N VAL A 35 1.90 6.54 8.03
CA VAL A 35 0.81 7.48 8.25
C VAL A 35 0.57 7.68 9.75
N PRO A 36 -0.05 8.81 10.15
CA PRO A 36 -0.39 9.04 11.54
C PRO A 36 -1.40 8.01 12.05
N SER A 37 -1.38 7.72 13.35
CA SER A 37 -2.35 6.81 13.96
C SER A 37 -3.76 7.41 13.97
N SER A 38 -3.89 8.74 13.93
CA SER A 38 -5.17 9.42 13.88
C SER A 38 -5.69 9.49 12.44
N HIS A 39 -6.88 8.96 12.18
CA HIS A 39 -7.51 8.99 10.87
C HIS A 39 -7.72 10.41 10.34
N SER A 40 -8.02 11.36 11.22
CA SER A 40 -8.26 12.75 10.84
C SER A 40 -7.00 13.45 10.30
N ARG A 41 -5.82 12.87 10.52
CA ARG A 41 -4.54 13.43 10.08
C ARG A 41 -3.94 12.68 8.88
N ARG A 42 -4.71 11.80 8.26
CA ARG A 42 -4.27 11.01 7.11
C ARG A 42 -4.70 11.64 5.79
N ASP A 43 -4.39 12.91 5.63
CA ASP A 43 -4.82 13.68 4.45
C ASP A 43 -4.26 13.10 3.15
N GLU A 44 -3.00 12.70 3.15
CA GLU A 44 -2.36 12.13 1.98
C GLU A 44 -3.01 10.82 1.54
N VAL A 45 -3.33 9.95 2.50
CA VAL A 45 -4.02 8.69 2.22
C VAL A 45 -5.40 8.94 1.64
N LYS A 46 -6.13 9.88 2.21
CA LYS A 46 -7.47 10.25 1.74
C LYS A 46 -7.41 10.81 0.32
N GLU A 47 -6.40 11.62 0.02
CA GLU A 47 -6.22 12.21 -1.29
C GLU A 47 -5.94 11.15 -2.35
N VAL A 48 -5.15 10.14 -2.00
CA VAL A 48 -4.75 9.07 -2.90
C VAL A 48 -5.85 8.03 -3.10
N SER A 49 -6.56 7.63 -2.04
CA SER A 49 -7.50 6.51 -2.08
C SER A 49 -8.96 6.89 -1.83
N GLY A 50 -9.22 8.12 -1.43
CA GLY A 50 -10.57 8.58 -1.09
C GLY A 50 -11.04 8.13 0.28
N GLN A 51 -10.16 7.52 1.07
CA GLN A 51 -10.46 7.07 2.43
C GLN A 51 -9.23 7.18 3.32
N THR A 52 -9.39 7.02 4.62
CA THR A 52 -8.28 7.17 5.56
C THR A 52 -7.71 5.86 6.10
N GLY A 53 -8.25 4.72 5.68
CA GLY A 53 -7.76 3.42 6.12
C GLY A 53 -6.46 3.01 5.45
N VAL A 54 -5.68 2.18 6.10
CA VAL A 54 -4.46 1.59 5.55
C VAL A 54 -4.57 0.07 5.65
N PRO A 55 -3.83 -0.71 4.85
CA PRO A 55 -2.83 -0.29 3.85
C PRO A 55 -3.46 0.26 2.57
N VAL A 56 -2.70 1.09 1.86
CA VAL A 56 -3.07 1.60 0.53
C VAL A 56 -1.86 1.44 -0.38
N LEU A 57 -2.06 0.81 -1.52
CA LEU A 57 -1.00 0.58 -2.50
C LEU A 57 -1.12 1.53 -3.69
N VAL A 58 0.00 2.12 -4.07
CA VAL A 58 0.13 2.89 -5.31
C VAL A 58 1.14 2.17 -6.19
N ASP A 59 0.78 1.89 -7.43
CA ASP A 59 1.67 1.30 -8.42
C ASP A 59 1.50 2.04 -9.75
N GLU A 60 2.33 3.04 -9.94
CA GLU A 60 2.28 3.89 -11.13
C GLU A 60 2.52 3.11 -12.42
N LYS A 61 3.36 2.09 -12.36
CA LYS A 61 3.69 1.27 -13.51
C LYS A 61 2.46 0.60 -14.12
N HIS A 62 1.49 0.25 -13.30
CA HIS A 62 0.26 -0.42 -13.74
C HIS A 62 -0.99 0.45 -13.58
N GLY A 63 -0.80 1.74 -13.34
CA GLY A 63 -1.92 2.67 -13.24
C GLY A 63 -2.77 2.54 -11.98
N VAL A 64 -2.20 1.99 -10.91
CA VAL A 64 -2.90 1.87 -9.63
C VAL A 64 -2.64 3.12 -8.80
N ASP A 65 -3.64 3.96 -8.67
CA ASP A 65 -3.52 5.26 -7.99
C ASP A 65 -3.72 5.21 -6.49
N GLY A 66 -4.36 4.17 -5.99
CA GLY A 66 -4.58 4.02 -4.56
C GLY A 66 -5.56 2.89 -4.30
N MET A 67 -5.02 1.69 -4.11
CA MET A 67 -5.84 0.50 -3.84
C MET A 67 -5.92 0.28 -2.32
N PRO A 68 -7.11 0.42 -1.72
CA PRO A 68 -7.30 0.11 -0.30
C PRO A 68 -7.51 -1.39 -0.14
N GLU A 69 -7.72 -1.88 1.04
CA GLU A 69 -8.02 -3.28 1.34
C GLU A 69 -6.86 -4.23 1.12
N SER A 70 -6.35 -4.79 2.22
CA SER A 70 -5.19 -5.67 2.19
C SER A 70 -5.39 -6.91 1.31
N ASP A 71 -6.59 -7.49 1.33
CA ASP A 71 -6.87 -8.69 0.54
C ASP A 71 -6.85 -8.40 -0.96
N ASP A 72 -7.40 -7.26 -1.37
CA ASP A 72 -7.39 -6.82 -2.76
C ASP A 72 -5.97 -6.52 -3.23
N ILE A 73 -5.17 -5.90 -2.36
CA ILE A 73 -3.76 -5.61 -2.67
C ILE A 73 -2.98 -6.90 -2.87
N VAL A 74 -3.14 -7.86 -1.97
CA VAL A 74 -2.45 -9.15 -2.04
C VAL A 74 -2.84 -9.88 -3.32
N GLU A 75 -4.13 -9.90 -3.66
CA GLU A 75 -4.62 -10.53 -4.89
C GLU A 75 -4.04 -9.84 -6.13
N TYR A 76 -4.05 -8.52 -6.15
CA TYR A 76 -3.47 -7.73 -7.23
C TYR A 76 -1.99 -8.06 -7.43
N LEU A 77 -1.22 -8.10 -6.35
CA LEU A 77 0.21 -8.40 -6.42
C LEU A 77 0.47 -9.82 -6.94
N GLU A 78 -0.33 -10.77 -6.49
CA GLU A 78 -0.24 -12.16 -6.94
C GLU A 78 -0.52 -12.28 -8.43
N GLU A 79 -1.57 -11.64 -8.92
CA GLU A 79 -1.95 -11.69 -10.33
C GLU A 79 -0.99 -10.94 -11.24
N THR A 80 -0.40 -9.87 -10.75
CA THR A 80 0.45 -8.98 -11.55
C THR A 80 1.90 -9.41 -11.55
N TYR A 81 2.41 -9.83 -10.40
CA TYR A 81 3.85 -10.14 -10.19
C TYR A 81 4.12 -11.57 -9.76
N GLY A 82 3.11 -12.29 -9.37
CA GLY A 82 3.25 -13.67 -8.90
C GLY A 82 3.51 -14.73 -9.97
#